data_4e394bc7fc14e196305dd042410cd1f3
#
_entry.id   4e394bc7fc14e196305dd042410cd1f3
#
_cell.length_a   1.000
_cell.length_b   1.000
_cell.length_c   1.000
_cell.angle_alpha   90.00
_cell.angle_beta   90.00
_cell.angle_gamma   90.00
#
_symmetry.space_group_name_H-M   'P 1'
#
loop_
_entity.id
_entity.type
_entity.pdbx_description
1 polymer ?
#
loop_
_entity_poly.entity_id
_entity_poly.type
_entity_poly.pdbx_seq_one_letter_code
_entity_poly.pdbx_strand_id
1 'polypeptide(L)'
;MSVNELLSPPADERRRDARFGAAKPHPRYASLLVHVENESTASDARVTLALDLARRFGATLIGVAAEAPQPPPVDTYGGVAFIGEVFEEEERQIRSELEAARDRFEGITHATELGLEWRSSMETPTQALAREARSADLILVGRDLSRLRAGVYRSADPGDLLMQAGRPLLVVPPGARGLLAERIVVAWKDTREARRAVWDALPFLARAASVHVVEVTSEEDLHGAAARVREVGTYLKRHGVPAEAEARTRREASDADELILVAEQNEADLLVAGGYGHARFREWIFGGVTADLLRHCPKCCLLSH
;
A
#
# COMPACT_ATOMS: atom_id res chain seq x y z
N MET A 1 38.90 -11.57 -49.92
CA MET A 1 38.19 -11.01 -48.77
C MET A 1 37.07 -10.14 -49.28
N SER A 2 35.84 -10.51 -49.00
CA SER A 2 34.63 -9.82 -49.46
C SER A 2 34.39 -8.58 -48.62
N VAL A 3 33.91 -7.49 -49.26
CA VAL A 3 33.60 -6.19 -48.60
C VAL A 3 32.63 -6.32 -47.42
N ASN A 4 31.90 -7.44 -47.28
CA ASN A 4 30.98 -7.73 -46.19
C ASN A 4 31.66 -8.16 -44.88
N GLU A 5 32.94 -8.52 -44.87
CA GLU A 5 33.69 -8.87 -43.66
C GLU A 5 34.22 -7.64 -42.90
N LEU A 6 34.34 -6.50 -43.59
CA LEU A 6 34.87 -5.25 -43.02
C LEU A 6 33.81 -4.39 -42.30
N LEU A 7 32.52 -4.72 -42.44
CA LEU A 7 31.41 -3.99 -41.85
C LEU A 7 30.77 -4.71 -40.64
N SER A 8 31.34 -5.83 -40.18
CA SER A 8 30.84 -6.52 -38.99
C SER A 8 31.46 -5.91 -37.73
N PRO A 9 30.66 -5.43 -36.77
CA PRO A 9 31.18 -4.90 -35.52
C PRO A 9 31.97 -5.96 -34.75
N PRO A 10 33.01 -5.57 -34.00
CA PRO A 10 33.88 -6.50 -33.28
C PRO A 10 33.07 -7.34 -32.29
N ALA A 11 33.51 -8.57 -32.06
CA ALA A 11 32.83 -9.57 -31.23
C ALA A 11 32.51 -9.08 -29.80
N ASP A 12 33.23 -8.08 -29.34
CA ASP A 12 33.04 -7.46 -28.00
C ASP A 12 31.85 -6.49 -27.99
N GLU A 13 31.54 -5.79 -29.08
CA GLU A 13 30.31 -4.99 -29.20
C GLU A 13 29.07 -5.86 -29.30
N ARG A 14 29.12 -6.98 -30.01
CA ARG A 14 28.01 -7.95 -30.06
C ARG A 14 27.73 -8.60 -28.71
N ARG A 15 28.72 -8.75 -27.85
CA ARG A 15 28.53 -9.23 -26.47
C ARG A 15 27.99 -8.16 -25.54
N ARG A 16 28.24 -6.88 -25.82
CA ARG A 16 27.61 -5.75 -25.07
C ARG A 16 26.14 -5.61 -25.43
N ASP A 17 25.78 -5.65 -26.70
CA ASP A 17 24.38 -5.55 -27.13
C ASP A 17 23.55 -6.75 -26.69
N ALA A 18 24.11 -7.96 -26.63
CA ALA A 18 23.41 -9.14 -26.09
C ALA A 18 23.16 -9.05 -24.57
N ARG A 19 23.96 -8.27 -23.83
CA ARG A 19 23.72 -8.03 -22.39
C ARG A 19 22.66 -6.96 -22.13
N PHE A 20 22.38 -6.06 -23.07
CA PHE A 20 21.36 -5.01 -22.96
C PHE A 20 20.05 -5.38 -23.64
N GLY A 21 19.99 -6.46 -24.43
CA GLY A 21 18.82 -6.90 -25.18
C GLY A 21 17.90 -7.91 -24.47
N ALA A 22 18.26 -8.38 -23.27
CA ALA A 22 17.32 -9.14 -22.45
C ALA A 22 16.24 -8.17 -21.93
N ALA A 23 14.96 -8.44 -22.23
CA ALA A 23 13.85 -7.71 -21.66
C ALA A 23 14.12 -7.54 -20.15
N LYS A 24 14.18 -6.28 -19.69
CA LYS A 24 14.41 -6.02 -18.26
C LYS A 24 13.32 -6.75 -17.49
N PRO A 25 13.68 -7.59 -16.50
CA PRO A 25 12.66 -8.26 -15.71
C PRO A 25 11.75 -7.18 -15.13
N HIS A 26 10.43 -7.35 -15.29
CA HIS A 26 9.46 -6.42 -14.70
C HIS A 26 9.72 -6.32 -13.20
N PRO A 27 9.65 -5.12 -12.62
CA PRO A 27 9.76 -4.97 -11.18
C PRO A 27 8.69 -5.83 -10.51
N ARG A 28 9.04 -6.45 -9.39
CA ARG A 28 8.13 -7.32 -8.62
C ARG A 28 8.35 -7.12 -7.14
N TYR A 29 7.31 -7.37 -6.37
CA TYR A 29 7.45 -7.53 -4.92
C TYR A 29 7.96 -8.96 -4.64
N ALA A 30 8.92 -9.09 -3.75
CA ALA A 30 9.44 -10.38 -3.30
C ALA A 30 8.77 -10.85 -1.99
N SER A 31 8.28 -9.90 -1.19
CA SER A 31 7.57 -10.18 0.06
C SER A 31 6.43 -9.19 0.30
N LEU A 32 5.28 -9.73 0.68
CA LEU A 32 4.07 -8.99 1.05
C LEU A 32 3.79 -9.23 2.53
N LEU A 33 3.52 -8.15 3.27
CA LEU A 33 3.10 -8.23 4.66
C LEU A 33 1.61 -7.90 4.73
N VAL A 34 0.82 -8.74 5.40
CA VAL A 34 -0.61 -8.50 5.60
C VAL A 34 -0.93 -8.43 7.08
N HIS A 35 -1.63 -7.38 7.49
CA HIS A 35 -2.20 -7.26 8.83
C HIS A 35 -3.38 -8.20 8.98
N VAL A 36 -3.32 -9.09 9.97
CA VAL A 36 -4.35 -10.07 10.31
C VAL A 36 -4.99 -9.70 11.62
N GLU A 37 -6.32 -9.59 11.63
CA GLU A 37 -7.12 -9.26 12.80
C GLU A 37 -8.05 -10.43 13.10
N ASN A 38 -8.21 -10.75 14.38
CA ASN A 38 -9.15 -11.79 14.79
C ASN A 38 -10.61 -11.38 14.54
N GLU A 39 -11.47 -12.38 14.28
CA GLU A 39 -12.93 -12.24 14.11
C GLU A 39 -13.40 -11.20 13.08
N SER A 40 -12.60 -10.90 12.06
CA SER A 40 -12.90 -9.90 11.06
C SER A 40 -13.04 -10.51 9.66
N THR A 41 -14.25 -10.49 9.11
CA THR A 41 -14.49 -10.87 7.71
C THR A 41 -13.75 -9.96 6.73
N ALA A 42 -13.52 -8.70 7.10
CA ALA A 42 -12.72 -7.78 6.32
C ALA A 42 -11.23 -8.17 6.35
N SER A 43 -10.74 -8.69 7.48
CA SER A 43 -9.39 -9.27 7.59
C SER A 43 -9.23 -10.50 6.71
N ASP A 44 -10.19 -11.42 6.71
CA ASP A 44 -10.15 -12.62 5.88
C ASP A 44 -10.13 -12.27 4.37
N ALA A 45 -10.97 -11.31 3.96
CA ALA A 45 -10.96 -10.82 2.58
C ALA A 45 -9.62 -10.18 2.21
N ARG A 46 -9.00 -9.42 3.13
CA ARG A 46 -7.67 -8.83 2.96
C ARG A 46 -6.57 -9.88 2.84
N VAL A 47 -6.59 -10.92 3.69
CA VAL A 47 -5.65 -12.05 3.61
C VAL A 47 -5.82 -12.79 2.28
N THR A 48 -7.04 -13.04 1.83
CA THR A 48 -7.34 -13.66 0.53
C THR A 48 -6.78 -12.82 -0.62
N LEU A 49 -7.02 -11.50 -0.59
CA LEU A 49 -6.48 -10.55 -1.58
C LEU A 49 -4.93 -10.55 -1.55
N ALA A 50 -4.32 -10.56 -0.37
CA ALA A 50 -2.86 -10.62 -0.21
C ALA A 50 -2.28 -11.92 -0.77
N LEU A 51 -2.95 -13.06 -0.54
CA LEU A 51 -2.55 -14.36 -1.10
C LEU A 51 -2.59 -14.36 -2.62
N ASP A 52 -3.65 -13.80 -3.22
CA ASP A 52 -3.77 -13.69 -4.68
C ASP A 52 -2.67 -12.80 -5.28
N LEU A 53 -2.36 -11.68 -4.63
CA LEU A 53 -1.24 -10.83 -5.04
C LEU A 53 0.10 -11.56 -4.89
N ALA A 54 0.31 -12.28 -3.78
CA ALA A 54 1.53 -13.06 -3.55
C ALA A 54 1.73 -14.11 -4.64
N ARG A 55 0.66 -14.82 -5.06
CA ARG A 55 0.70 -15.75 -6.20
C ARG A 55 1.08 -15.07 -7.51
N ARG A 56 0.50 -13.91 -7.80
CA ARG A 56 0.75 -13.14 -9.02
C ARG A 56 2.19 -12.61 -9.11
N PHE A 57 2.79 -12.25 -7.99
CA PHE A 57 4.17 -11.76 -7.92
C PHE A 57 5.20 -12.86 -7.67
N GLY A 58 4.79 -14.05 -7.24
CA GLY A 58 5.69 -15.09 -6.73
C GLY A 58 6.37 -14.66 -5.44
N ALA A 59 5.65 -13.97 -4.58
CA ALA A 59 6.16 -13.36 -3.35
C ALA A 59 5.91 -14.24 -2.14
N THR A 60 6.76 -14.13 -1.12
CA THR A 60 6.49 -14.64 0.22
C THR A 60 5.36 -13.81 0.86
N LEU A 61 4.41 -14.45 1.51
CA LEU A 61 3.34 -13.80 2.26
C LEU A 61 3.62 -13.89 3.75
N ILE A 62 3.72 -12.73 4.41
CA ILE A 62 3.98 -12.59 5.85
C ILE A 62 2.69 -12.14 6.52
N GLY A 63 2.05 -13.02 7.30
CA GLY A 63 0.93 -12.65 8.17
C GLY A 63 1.43 -12.04 9.47
N VAL A 64 0.89 -10.90 9.86
CA VAL A 64 1.24 -10.23 11.12
C VAL A 64 -0.03 -9.91 11.90
N ALA A 65 -0.11 -10.40 13.14
CA ALA A 65 -1.12 -10.01 14.12
C ALA A 65 -0.46 -9.37 15.33
N ALA A 66 -1.07 -8.31 15.84
CA ALA A 66 -0.59 -7.68 17.06
C ALA A 66 -1.74 -7.04 17.83
N GLU A 67 -1.68 -7.13 19.14
CA GLU A 67 -2.59 -6.48 20.07
C GLU A 67 -1.83 -6.14 21.35
N ALA A 68 -2.10 -4.98 21.93
CA ALA A 68 -1.49 -4.56 23.17
C ALA A 68 -2.52 -4.51 24.31
N PRO A 69 -2.12 -4.84 25.57
CA PRO A 69 -2.97 -4.63 26.71
C PRO A 69 -3.38 -3.16 26.83
N GLN A 70 -4.66 -2.91 27.08
CA GLN A 70 -5.15 -1.57 27.30
C GLN A 70 -4.95 -1.17 28.77
N PRO A 71 -4.33 -0.03 29.07
CA PRO A 71 -4.21 0.45 30.44
C PRO A 71 -5.60 0.51 31.10
N PRO A 72 -5.77 -0.04 32.31
CA PRO A 72 -7.05 0.06 33.01
C PRO A 72 -7.39 1.53 33.25
N PRO A 73 -8.69 1.89 33.22
CA PRO A 73 -9.10 3.24 33.58
C PRO A 73 -8.61 3.54 35.01
N VAL A 74 -7.87 4.64 35.15
CA VAL A 74 -7.37 5.09 36.44
C VAL A 74 -8.58 5.62 37.25
N ASP A 75 -9.13 4.78 38.11
CA ASP A 75 -10.13 5.23 39.06
C ASP A 75 -9.41 5.90 40.22
N THR A 76 -9.79 7.14 40.53
CA THR A 76 -9.12 7.98 41.53
C THR A 76 -9.36 7.49 42.97
N TYR A 77 -10.10 6.40 43.17
CA TYR A 77 -10.45 5.82 44.46
C TYR A 77 -9.98 4.34 44.58
N GLY A 78 -8.69 4.12 44.58
CA GLY A 78 -8.09 3.09 45.42
C GLY A 78 -8.31 1.62 45.06
N GLY A 79 -7.97 1.16 43.87
CA GLY A 79 -8.03 -0.27 43.49
C GLY A 79 -6.71 -0.92 43.03
N VAL A 80 -5.60 -0.64 43.68
CA VAL A 80 -4.28 -1.18 43.27
C VAL A 80 -4.18 -2.71 43.37
N ALA A 81 -4.99 -3.35 44.20
CA ALA A 81 -4.90 -4.80 44.45
C ALA A 81 -5.45 -5.69 43.30
N PHE A 82 -6.37 -5.17 42.47
CA PHE A 82 -6.97 -5.94 41.38
C PHE A 82 -6.33 -5.68 39.99
N ILE A 83 -5.42 -4.73 39.89
CA ILE A 83 -4.81 -4.34 38.61
C ILE A 83 -4.00 -5.50 38.00
N GLY A 84 -3.28 -6.27 38.82
CA GLY A 84 -2.48 -7.40 38.35
C GLY A 84 -3.32 -8.52 37.74
N GLU A 85 -4.39 -8.93 38.40
CA GLU A 85 -5.27 -10.00 37.92
C GLU A 85 -6.00 -9.60 36.60
N VAL A 86 -6.41 -8.33 36.49
CA VAL A 86 -7.02 -7.80 35.27
C VAL A 86 -6.03 -7.81 34.10
N PHE A 87 -4.79 -7.41 34.34
CA PHE A 87 -3.74 -7.47 33.32
C PHE A 87 -3.42 -8.89 32.87
N GLU A 88 -3.29 -9.83 33.80
CA GLU A 88 -3.02 -11.23 33.48
C GLU A 88 -4.17 -11.87 32.67
N GLU A 89 -5.42 -11.51 32.97
CA GLU A 89 -6.58 -11.97 32.22
C GLU A 89 -6.57 -11.38 30.80
N GLU A 90 -6.33 -10.07 30.67
CA GLU A 90 -6.25 -9.41 29.36
C GLU A 90 -5.11 -9.99 28.50
N GLU A 91 -3.93 -10.23 29.09
CA GLU A 91 -2.83 -10.88 28.38
C GLU A 91 -3.19 -12.30 27.92
N ARG A 92 -3.90 -13.08 28.73
CA ARG A 92 -4.36 -14.42 28.34
C ARG A 92 -5.36 -14.33 27.17
N GLN A 93 -6.27 -13.40 27.22
CA GLN A 93 -7.22 -13.14 26.14
C GLN A 93 -6.50 -12.76 24.85
N ILE A 94 -5.56 -11.80 24.89
CA ILE A 94 -4.76 -11.40 23.73
C ILE A 94 -4.01 -12.60 23.14
N ARG A 95 -3.39 -13.44 23.94
CA ARG A 95 -2.71 -14.66 23.45
C ARG A 95 -3.67 -15.56 22.67
N SER A 96 -4.87 -15.78 23.22
CA SER A 96 -5.89 -16.59 22.56
C SER A 96 -6.36 -15.95 21.25
N GLU A 97 -6.52 -14.63 21.21
CA GLU A 97 -6.90 -13.88 20.00
C GLU A 97 -5.82 -13.94 18.91
N LEU A 98 -4.54 -13.85 19.30
CA LEU A 98 -3.41 -13.98 18.38
C LEU A 98 -3.27 -15.41 17.82
N GLU A 99 -3.55 -16.43 18.63
CA GLU A 99 -3.60 -17.83 18.18
C GLU A 99 -4.76 -18.05 17.19
N ALA A 100 -5.96 -17.53 17.51
CA ALA A 100 -7.10 -17.61 16.60
C ALA A 100 -6.86 -16.86 15.27
N ALA A 101 -6.17 -15.72 15.32
CA ALA A 101 -5.76 -15.00 14.11
C ALA A 101 -4.78 -15.83 13.26
N ARG A 102 -3.87 -16.55 13.88
CA ARG A 102 -2.96 -17.49 13.21
C ARG A 102 -3.72 -18.61 12.53
N ASP A 103 -4.63 -19.27 13.25
CA ASP A 103 -5.42 -20.38 12.71
C ASP A 103 -6.24 -19.95 11.48
N ARG A 104 -6.80 -18.73 11.51
CA ARG A 104 -7.50 -18.14 10.37
C ARG A 104 -6.58 -17.89 9.19
N PHE A 105 -5.40 -17.30 9.42
CA PHE A 105 -4.41 -17.09 8.37
C PHE A 105 -3.97 -18.42 7.74
N GLU A 106 -3.63 -19.41 8.54
CA GLU A 106 -3.26 -20.75 8.08
C GLU A 106 -4.42 -21.43 7.34
N GLY A 107 -5.65 -21.30 7.83
CA GLY A 107 -6.85 -21.80 7.18
C GLY A 107 -7.11 -21.21 5.78
N ILE A 108 -6.84 -19.92 5.60
CA ILE A 108 -6.99 -19.24 4.28
C ILE A 108 -5.85 -19.63 3.34
N THR A 109 -4.64 -19.81 3.88
CA THR A 109 -3.43 -20.00 3.09
C THR A 109 -3.00 -21.45 2.89
N HIS A 110 -3.68 -22.44 3.49
CA HIS A 110 -3.29 -23.85 3.55
C HIS A 110 -3.04 -24.51 2.17
N ALA A 111 -3.69 -24.05 1.11
CA ALA A 111 -3.60 -24.63 -0.23
C ALA A 111 -2.64 -23.85 -1.15
N THR A 112 -1.46 -23.48 -0.67
CA THR A 112 -0.49 -22.75 -1.48
C THR A 112 0.91 -23.32 -1.33
N GLU A 113 1.70 -23.27 -2.41
CA GLU A 113 3.13 -23.60 -2.42
C GLU A 113 4.03 -22.39 -2.17
N LEU A 114 3.45 -21.22 -1.91
CA LEU A 114 4.19 -20.01 -1.62
C LEU A 114 4.92 -20.09 -0.26
N GLY A 115 6.00 -19.35 -0.13
CA GLY A 115 6.59 -19.09 1.17
C GLY A 115 5.60 -18.36 2.06
N LEU A 116 5.29 -18.93 3.21
CA LEU A 116 4.42 -18.35 4.22
C LEU A 116 5.20 -18.12 5.49
N GLU A 117 5.02 -16.96 6.11
CA GLU A 117 5.54 -16.63 7.42
C GLU A 117 4.41 -16.11 8.31
N TRP A 118 4.47 -16.45 9.59
CA TRP A 118 3.58 -15.91 10.61
C TRP A 118 4.36 -15.21 11.70
N ARG A 119 3.90 -14.04 12.09
CA ARG A 119 4.47 -13.26 13.19
C ARG A 119 3.38 -12.69 14.06
N SER A 120 3.53 -12.74 15.37
CA SER A 120 2.61 -12.13 16.31
C SER A 120 3.34 -11.50 17.48
N SER A 121 2.75 -10.46 18.06
CA SER A 121 3.35 -9.77 19.22
C SER A 121 2.29 -9.07 20.07
N MET A 122 2.62 -8.93 21.37
CA MET A 122 1.79 -8.17 22.34
C MET A 122 2.25 -6.71 22.37
N GLU A 123 2.03 -6.00 21.28
CA GLU A 123 2.30 -4.56 21.11
C GLU A 123 1.24 -3.93 20.22
N THR A 124 1.20 -2.61 20.14
CA THR A 124 0.19 -1.95 19.28
C THR A 124 0.36 -2.38 17.82
N PRO A 125 -0.73 -2.65 17.08
CA PRO A 125 -0.65 -3.12 15.70
C PRO A 125 0.19 -2.22 14.79
N THR A 126 0.07 -0.90 14.92
CA THR A 126 0.86 0.06 14.13
C THR A 126 2.37 -0.11 14.37
N GLN A 127 2.81 -0.27 15.62
CA GLN A 127 4.22 -0.47 15.96
C GLN A 127 4.74 -1.81 15.45
N ALA A 128 3.97 -2.89 15.64
CA ALA A 128 4.32 -4.20 15.14
C ALA A 128 4.51 -4.21 13.62
N LEU A 129 3.54 -3.68 12.87
CA LEU A 129 3.59 -3.60 11.42
C LEU A 129 4.76 -2.74 10.93
N ALA A 130 5.00 -1.58 11.56
CA ALA A 130 6.13 -0.72 11.22
C ALA A 130 7.48 -1.42 11.47
N ARG A 131 7.61 -2.18 12.55
CA ARG A 131 8.80 -2.96 12.85
C ARG A 131 9.01 -4.09 11.82
N GLU A 132 7.94 -4.82 11.47
CA GLU A 132 8.00 -5.94 10.52
C GLU A 132 8.14 -5.48 9.06
N ALA A 133 7.85 -4.22 8.75
CA ALA A 133 8.02 -3.60 7.43
C ALA A 133 9.44 -3.74 6.86
N ARG A 134 10.46 -3.90 7.73
CA ARG A 134 11.87 -4.11 7.31
C ARG A 134 12.07 -5.31 6.39
N SER A 135 11.20 -6.32 6.45
CA SER A 135 11.29 -7.55 5.66
C SER A 135 10.22 -7.65 4.57
N ALA A 136 9.51 -6.56 4.28
CA ALA A 136 8.46 -6.53 3.27
C ALA A 136 8.69 -5.43 2.23
N ASP A 137 8.18 -5.65 1.02
CA ASP A 137 8.18 -4.66 -0.05
C ASP A 137 6.87 -3.87 -0.12
N LEU A 138 5.77 -4.46 0.34
CA LEU A 138 4.44 -3.86 0.37
C LEU A 138 3.70 -4.36 1.62
N ILE A 139 3.00 -3.45 2.29
CA ILE A 139 2.19 -3.75 3.47
C ILE A 139 0.71 -3.62 3.11
N LEU A 140 -0.08 -4.65 3.40
CA LEU A 140 -1.53 -4.63 3.22
C LEU A 140 -2.22 -4.39 4.57
N VAL A 141 -2.99 -3.32 4.65
CA VAL A 141 -3.77 -2.95 5.86
C VAL A 141 -5.22 -2.70 5.50
N GLY A 142 -6.10 -2.91 6.46
CA GLY A 142 -7.51 -2.55 6.33
C GLY A 142 -7.74 -1.07 6.58
N ARG A 143 -8.88 -0.59 6.08
CA ARG A 143 -9.44 0.71 6.39
C ARG A 143 -10.75 0.51 7.15
N ASP A 144 -10.70 -0.04 8.33
CA ASP A 144 -11.90 -0.20 9.15
C ASP A 144 -11.97 0.90 10.21
N LEU A 145 -12.67 1.97 9.86
CA LEU A 145 -12.89 3.10 10.78
C LEU A 145 -13.74 2.72 12.01
N SER A 146 -14.50 1.63 11.93
CA SER A 146 -15.28 1.16 13.09
C SER A 146 -14.37 0.59 14.18
N ARG A 147 -13.24 -0.01 13.78
CA ARG A 147 -12.21 -0.54 14.68
C ARG A 147 -11.28 0.52 15.24
N LEU A 148 -11.15 1.68 14.61
CA LEU A 148 -10.47 2.83 15.24
C LEU A 148 -11.15 3.24 16.56
N ARG A 149 -12.44 2.88 16.77
CA ARG A 149 -13.13 3.01 18.03
C ARG A 149 -12.67 1.99 19.09
N ALA A 150 -12.10 0.86 18.67
CA ALA A 150 -11.47 -0.11 19.58
C ALA A 150 -10.11 0.37 20.12
N GLY A 151 -9.63 1.51 19.59
CA GLY A 151 -8.41 2.16 20.02
C GLY A 151 -7.14 1.61 19.37
N VAL A 152 -6.05 2.34 19.58
CA VAL A 152 -4.71 2.04 19.04
C VAL A 152 -4.13 0.70 19.50
N TYR A 153 -4.74 0.09 20.53
CA TYR A 153 -4.28 -1.18 21.12
C TYR A 153 -4.71 -2.41 20.32
N ARG A 154 -5.77 -2.29 19.50
CA ARG A 154 -6.42 -3.40 18.79
C ARG A 154 -6.49 -3.21 17.27
N SER A 155 -6.18 -2.01 16.76
CA SER A 155 -6.27 -1.70 15.34
C SER A 155 -5.08 -0.87 14.89
N ALA A 156 -4.59 -1.14 13.66
CA ALA A 156 -3.57 -0.32 13.04
C ALA A 156 -4.17 0.96 12.46
N ASP A 157 -3.54 2.10 12.71
CA ASP A 157 -3.83 3.34 12.01
C ASP A 157 -3.02 3.41 10.71
N PRO A 158 -3.66 3.39 9.52
CA PRO A 158 -2.93 3.42 8.25
C PRO A 158 -2.17 4.72 8.03
N GLY A 159 -2.63 5.84 8.58
CA GLY A 159 -1.95 7.13 8.47
C GLY A 159 -0.64 7.15 9.27
N ASP A 160 -0.69 6.72 10.53
CA ASP A 160 0.49 6.61 11.37
C ASP A 160 1.48 5.56 10.83
N LEU A 161 0.96 4.43 10.35
CA LEU A 161 1.79 3.38 9.76
C LEU A 161 2.51 3.87 8.50
N LEU A 162 1.84 4.63 7.63
CA LEU A 162 2.43 5.21 6.44
C LEU A 162 3.65 6.10 6.76
N MET A 163 3.57 6.84 7.86
CA MET A 163 4.66 7.71 8.32
C MET A 163 5.84 6.95 8.92
N GLN A 164 5.62 5.75 9.46
CA GLN A 164 6.61 5.00 10.25
C GLN A 164 7.25 3.84 9.47
N ALA A 165 6.51 3.23 8.55
CA ALA A 165 6.91 1.96 7.94
C ALA A 165 8.07 2.10 6.92
N GLY A 166 8.23 3.24 6.25
CA GLY A 166 9.22 3.44 5.18
C GLY A 166 9.00 2.49 3.98
N ARG A 167 7.80 1.93 3.86
CA ARG A 167 7.35 1.03 2.79
C ARG A 167 5.98 1.46 2.30
N PRO A 168 5.64 1.18 1.03
CA PRO A 168 4.31 1.48 0.53
C PRO A 168 3.24 0.68 1.27
N LEU A 169 2.09 1.31 1.48
CA LEU A 169 0.90 0.68 2.02
C LEU A 169 -0.13 0.45 0.91
N LEU A 170 -0.68 -0.75 0.83
CA LEU A 170 -1.91 -1.04 0.12
C LEU A 170 -3.06 -1.03 1.13
N VAL A 171 -3.82 0.05 1.12
CA VAL A 171 -4.99 0.21 1.98
C VAL A 171 -6.20 -0.44 1.30
N VAL A 172 -6.73 -1.48 1.94
CA VAL A 172 -7.83 -2.28 1.42
C VAL A 172 -9.14 -1.81 2.06
N PRO A 173 -10.10 -1.31 1.28
CA PRO A 173 -11.38 -0.86 1.81
C PRO A 173 -12.24 -2.05 2.26
N PRO A 174 -13.18 -1.82 3.22
CA PRO A 174 -14.16 -2.83 3.59
C PRO A 174 -14.96 -3.31 2.37
N GLY A 175 -15.15 -4.63 2.25
CA GLY A 175 -15.90 -5.24 1.16
C GLY A 175 -15.10 -5.49 -0.13
N ALA A 176 -13.83 -5.11 -0.22
CA ALA A 176 -12.97 -5.51 -1.33
C ALA A 176 -12.77 -7.03 -1.32
N ARG A 177 -13.10 -7.67 -2.45
CA ARG A 177 -13.00 -9.14 -2.60
C ARG A 177 -11.78 -9.60 -3.39
N GLY A 178 -11.04 -8.66 -3.98
CA GLY A 178 -9.85 -8.90 -4.79
C GLY A 178 -9.32 -7.60 -5.37
N LEU A 179 -8.14 -7.65 -5.95
CA LEU A 179 -7.52 -6.54 -6.65
C LEU A 179 -6.81 -7.07 -7.90
N LEU A 180 -7.35 -6.77 -9.07
CA LEU A 180 -6.72 -7.12 -10.34
C LEU A 180 -5.59 -6.14 -10.69
N ALA A 181 -5.74 -4.88 -10.32
CA ALA A 181 -4.86 -3.76 -10.68
C ALA A 181 -4.67 -3.68 -12.22
N GLU A 182 -5.77 -3.87 -12.96
CA GLU A 182 -5.78 -3.78 -14.42
C GLU A 182 -5.93 -2.33 -14.89
N ARG A 183 -6.68 -1.52 -14.14
CA ARG A 183 -6.90 -0.11 -14.44
C ARG A 183 -6.47 0.73 -13.25
N ILE A 184 -5.44 1.52 -13.43
CA ILE A 184 -4.79 2.24 -12.33
C ILE A 184 -4.86 3.74 -12.58
N VAL A 185 -5.34 4.48 -11.59
CA VAL A 185 -5.21 5.93 -11.55
C VAL A 185 -4.03 6.31 -10.66
N VAL A 186 -3.11 7.11 -11.18
CA VAL A 186 -2.00 7.70 -10.44
C VAL A 186 -2.34 9.15 -10.12
N ALA A 187 -2.65 9.44 -8.87
CA ALA A 187 -2.85 10.79 -8.38
C ALA A 187 -1.49 11.48 -8.20
N TRP A 188 -1.17 12.34 -9.14
CA TRP A 188 0.10 13.04 -9.17
C TRP A 188 0.02 14.39 -8.46
N LYS A 189 1.07 14.72 -7.76
CA LYS A 189 1.44 16.05 -7.31
C LYS A 189 2.96 16.13 -7.38
N ASP A 190 3.53 17.29 -7.72
CA ASP A 190 4.99 17.40 -7.83
C ASP A 190 5.67 17.43 -6.45
N THR A 191 5.64 16.29 -5.76
CA THR A 191 6.23 16.06 -4.43
C THR A 191 7.11 14.81 -4.44
N ARG A 192 7.97 14.68 -3.44
CA ARG A 192 8.82 13.48 -3.27
C ARG A 192 7.99 12.23 -3.03
N GLU A 193 6.90 12.34 -2.28
CA GLU A 193 6.00 11.25 -1.93
C GLU A 193 5.26 10.71 -3.16
N ALA A 194 4.81 11.57 -4.07
CA ALA A 194 4.20 11.15 -5.33
C ALA A 194 5.22 10.45 -6.24
N ARG A 195 6.47 10.96 -6.31
CA ARG A 195 7.56 10.27 -7.03
C ARG A 195 7.84 8.90 -6.43
N ARG A 196 7.84 8.81 -5.10
CA ARG A 196 8.03 7.54 -4.38
C ARG A 196 6.88 6.58 -4.67
N ALA A 197 5.62 7.04 -4.61
CA ALA A 197 4.45 6.22 -4.88
C ALA A 197 4.46 5.64 -6.30
N VAL A 198 4.83 6.45 -7.31
CA VAL A 198 4.99 5.96 -8.68
C VAL A 198 6.05 4.86 -8.76
N TRP A 199 7.21 5.05 -8.10
CA TRP A 199 8.27 4.07 -8.08
C TRP A 199 7.85 2.77 -7.39
N ASP A 200 7.24 2.86 -6.21
CA ASP A 200 6.80 1.72 -5.42
C ASP A 200 5.66 0.96 -6.12
N ALA A 201 4.83 1.65 -6.92
CA ALA A 201 3.74 1.04 -7.68
C ALA A 201 4.18 0.38 -9.01
N LEU A 202 5.43 0.53 -9.46
CA LEU A 202 5.90 -0.03 -10.73
C LEU A 202 5.56 -1.52 -10.93
N PRO A 203 5.60 -2.40 -9.89
CA PRO A 203 5.19 -3.79 -10.04
C PRO A 203 3.74 -3.98 -10.49
N PHE A 204 2.83 -3.10 -10.08
CA PHE A 204 1.45 -3.06 -10.55
C PHE A 204 1.35 -2.38 -11.92
N LEU A 205 1.92 -1.18 -12.05
CA LEU A 205 1.84 -0.36 -13.26
C LEU A 205 2.35 -1.10 -14.51
N ALA A 206 3.41 -1.89 -14.37
CA ALA A 206 3.98 -2.67 -15.46
C ALA A 206 3.10 -3.85 -15.93
N ARG A 207 2.07 -4.19 -15.18
CA ARG A 207 1.12 -5.27 -15.49
C ARG A 207 -0.28 -4.75 -15.80
N ALA A 208 -0.52 -3.46 -15.62
CA ALA A 208 -1.82 -2.86 -15.84
C ALA A 208 -2.17 -2.82 -17.33
N ALA A 209 -3.45 -3.00 -17.63
CA ALA A 209 -4.00 -2.81 -18.97
C ALA A 209 -4.11 -1.33 -19.33
N SER A 210 -4.39 -0.47 -18.35
CA SER A 210 -4.39 0.99 -18.52
C SER A 210 -3.89 1.70 -17.27
N VAL A 211 -3.15 2.79 -17.49
CA VAL A 211 -2.65 3.68 -16.44
C VAL A 211 -3.03 5.11 -16.79
N HIS A 212 -3.66 5.81 -15.87
CA HIS A 212 -4.06 7.19 -16.05
C HIS A 212 -3.42 8.07 -14.96
N VAL A 213 -2.54 9.00 -15.39
CA VAL A 213 -1.86 9.94 -14.48
C VAL A 213 -2.63 11.24 -14.42
N VAL A 214 -3.08 11.64 -13.24
CA VAL A 214 -3.93 12.82 -13.07
C VAL A 214 -3.33 13.74 -12.01
N GLU A 215 -3.25 15.04 -12.35
CA GLU A 215 -2.99 16.11 -11.39
C GLU A 215 -4.24 17.00 -11.28
N VAL A 216 -4.81 17.09 -10.08
CA VAL A 216 -5.87 18.05 -9.75
C VAL A 216 -5.21 19.36 -9.33
N THR A 217 -5.57 20.46 -9.96
CA THR A 217 -4.93 21.77 -9.78
C THR A 217 -5.92 22.93 -9.92
N SER A 218 -5.45 24.16 -9.71
CA SER A 218 -6.22 25.37 -10.02
C SER A 218 -6.22 25.69 -11.52
N GLU A 219 -7.17 26.51 -11.97
CA GLU A 219 -7.21 26.98 -13.37
C GLU A 219 -5.92 27.72 -13.78
N GLU A 220 -5.33 28.45 -12.83
CA GLU A 220 -4.11 29.26 -13.07
C GLU A 220 -2.90 28.38 -13.37
N ASP A 221 -2.80 27.19 -12.77
CA ASP A 221 -1.66 26.27 -12.94
C ASP A 221 -1.96 25.10 -13.89
N LEU A 222 -3.10 25.09 -14.57
CA LEU A 222 -3.52 23.97 -15.43
C LEU A 222 -2.48 23.66 -16.52
N HIS A 223 -1.87 24.69 -17.10
CA HIS A 223 -0.83 24.51 -18.12
C HIS A 223 0.45 23.90 -17.54
N GLY A 224 0.88 24.35 -16.37
CA GLY A 224 2.02 23.80 -15.65
C GLY A 224 1.79 22.36 -15.24
N ALA A 225 0.63 22.06 -14.69
CA ALA A 225 0.24 20.70 -14.33
C ALA A 225 0.21 19.76 -15.53
N ALA A 226 -0.33 20.22 -16.68
CA ALA A 226 -0.33 19.43 -17.91
C ALA A 226 1.10 19.09 -18.41
N ALA A 227 2.05 19.99 -18.22
CA ALA A 227 3.46 19.70 -18.52
C ALA A 227 4.03 18.65 -17.57
N ARG A 228 3.81 18.78 -16.25
CA ARG A 228 4.30 17.83 -15.23
C ARG A 228 3.76 16.42 -15.45
N VAL A 229 2.46 16.23 -15.63
CA VAL A 229 1.89 14.89 -15.84
C VAL A 229 2.38 14.24 -17.13
N ARG A 230 2.63 15.03 -18.18
CA ARG A 230 3.22 14.53 -19.44
C ARG A 230 4.65 14.03 -19.25
N GLU A 231 5.44 14.71 -18.41
CA GLU A 231 6.79 14.24 -18.05
C GLU A 231 6.73 12.92 -17.28
N VAL A 232 5.76 12.76 -16.35
CA VAL A 232 5.53 11.51 -15.62
C VAL A 232 5.09 10.39 -16.59
N GLY A 233 4.19 10.67 -17.53
CA GLY A 233 3.81 9.72 -18.58
C GLY A 233 5.02 9.29 -19.42
N THR A 234 5.92 10.23 -19.74
CA THR A 234 7.17 9.94 -20.45
C THR A 234 8.11 9.09 -19.59
N TYR A 235 8.20 9.36 -18.29
CA TYR A 235 8.97 8.55 -17.36
C TYR A 235 8.44 7.10 -17.29
N LEU A 236 7.13 6.94 -17.12
CA LEU A 236 6.47 5.62 -17.09
C LEU A 236 6.68 4.85 -18.40
N LYS A 237 6.63 5.51 -19.55
CA LYS A 237 6.91 4.90 -20.85
C LYS A 237 8.33 4.30 -20.92
N ARG A 238 9.34 4.93 -20.29
CA ARG A 238 10.71 4.37 -20.21
C ARG A 238 10.78 3.08 -19.38
N HIS A 239 9.78 2.86 -18.50
CA HIS A 239 9.59 1.63 -17.75
C HIS A 239 8.67 0.61 -18.44
N GLY A 240 8.29 0.87 -19.70
CA GLY A 240 7.40 -0.01 -20.46
C GLY A 240 5.92 0.13 -20.07
N VAL A 241 5.55 1.19 -19.34
CA VAL A 241 4.19 1.47 -18.89
C VAL A 241 3.62 2.58 -19.77
N PRO A 242 2.77 2.28 -20.76
CA PRO A 242 2.03 3.33 -21.49
C PRO A 242 0.99 3.94 -20.56
N ALA A 243 1.08 5.26 -20.36
CA ALA A 243 0.16 5.97 -19.48
C ALA A 243 -0.46 7.16 -20.22
N GLU A 244 -1.76 7.34 -20.05
CA GLU A 244 -2.44 8.58 -20.35
C GLU A 244 -2.18 9.59 -19.24
N ALA A 245 -2.13 10.88 -19.59
CA ALA A 245 -1.78 11.93 -18.63
C ALA A 245 -2.72 13.12 -18.78
N GLU A 246 -3.36 13.52 -17.71
CA GLU A 246 -4.33 14.61 -17.66
C GLU A 246 -4.07 15.54 -16.47
N ALA A 247 -4.17 16.85 -16.72
CA ALA A 247 -4.32 17.83 -15.66
C ALA A 247 -5.75 18.36 -15.69
N ARG A 248 -6.38 18.47 -14.54
CA ARG A 248 -7.77 18.94 -14.46
C ARG A 248 -8.01 19.84 -13.27
N THR A 249 -8.97 20.73 -13.40
CA THR A 249 -9.44 21.53 -12.29
C THR A 249 -10.43 20.76 -11.45
N ARG A 250 -10.42 21.05 -10.15
CA ARG A 250 -11.36 20.43 -9.22
C ARG A 250 -12.79 20.89 -9.52
N ARG A 251 -13.71 19.93 -9.61
CA ARG A 251 -15.15 20.15 -9.72
C ARG A 251 -15.91 19.64 -8.51
N GLU A 252 -15.32 18.72 -7.77
CA GLU A 252 -15.87 18.10 -6.57
C GLU A 252 -15.57 18.90 -5.30
N ALA A 253 -16.08 18.46 -4.15
CA ALA A 253 -15.93 19.14 -2.88
C ALA A 253 -14.47 19.20 -2.41
N SER A 254 -13.67 18.17 -2.73
CA SER A 254 -12.25 18.10 -2.43
C SER A 254 -11.44 17.53 -3.59
N ASP A 255 -10.11 17.69 -3.54
CA ASP A 255 -9.22 17.07 -4.52
C ASP A 255 -9.28 15.53 -4.43
N ALA A 256 -9.56 14.98 -3.24
CA ALA A 256 -9.76 13.54 -3.07
C ALA A 256 -11.03 13.06 -3.76
N ASP A 257 -12.14 13.77 -3.63
CA ASP A 257 -13.40 13.45 -4.30
C ASP A 257 -13.23 13.50 -5.82
N GLU A 258 -12.51 14.52 -6.32
CA GLU A 258 -12.18 14.61 -7.74
C GLU A 258 -11.37 13.40 -8.24
N LEU A 259 -10.37 12.96 -7.44
CA LEU A 259 -9.56 11.78 -7.77
C LEU A 259 -10.38 10.48 -7.72
N ILE A 260 -11.30 10.36 -6.76
CA ILE A 260 -12.24 9.24 -6.68
C ILE A 260 -13.15 9.22 -7.90
N LEU A 261 -13.69 10.37 -8.29
CA LEU A 261 -14.50 10.48 -9.51
C LEU A 261 -13.72 10.07 -10.75
N VAL A 262 -12.46 10.51 -10.87
CA VAL A 262 -11.58 10.08 -11.98
C VAL A 262 -11.37 8.56 -11.95
N ALA A 263 -11.15 7.98 -10.78
CA ALA A 263 -11.01 6.52 -10.65
C ALA A 263 -12.29 5.79 -11.07
N GLU A 264 -13.47 6.33 -10.78
CA GLU A 264 -14.75 5.78 -11.22
C GLU A 264 -14.93 5.90 -12.73
N GLN A 265 -14.66 7.07 -13.32
CA GLN A 265 -14.77 7.33 -14.75
C GLN A 265 -13.85 6.41 -15.58
N ASN A 266 -12.69 6.07 -15.05
CA ASN A 266 -11.73 5.16 -15.69
C ASN A 266 -11.95 3.69 -15.26
N GLU A 267 -12.99 3.38 -14.50
CA GLU A 267 -13.25 2.05 -13.91
C GLU A 267 -12.01 1.49 -13.20
N ALA A 268 -11.22 2.36 -12.57
CA ALA A 268 -9.99 1.96 -11.92
C ALA A 268 -10.28 1.11 -10.68
N ASP A 269 -9.48 0.09 -10.50
CA ASP A 269 -9.51 -0.81 -9.34
C ASP A 269 -8.39 -0.52 -8.33
N LEU A 270 -7.40 0.29 -8.73
CA LEU A 270 -6.32 0.76 -7.87
C LEU A 270 -6.09 2.27 -8.05
N LEU A 271 -5.98 2.99 -6.94
CA LEU A 271 -5.53 4.38 -6.90
C LEU A 271 -4.14 4.43 -6.26
N VAL A 272 -3.19 5.12 -6.90
CA VAL A 272 -1.81 5.31 -6.41
C VAL A 272 -1.62 6.77 -6.07
N ALA A 273 -1.16 7.07 -4.86
CA ALA A 273 -0.92 8.44 -4.44
C ALA A 273 0.27 8.58 -3.48
N GLY A 274 0.91 9.73 -3.46
CA GLY A 274 1.81 10.13 -2.39
C GLY A 274 1.04 10.46 -1.11
N GLY A 275 1.60 10.12 0.02
CA GLY A 275 1.01 10.39 1.32
C GLY A 275 1.70 11.53 2.07
N TYR A 276 0.93 12.49 2.60
CA TYR A 276 1.40 13.55 3.50
C TYR A 276 2.55 14.45 2.99
N GLY A 277 2.52 14.85 1.71
CA GLY A 277 3.59 15.56 0.99
C GLY A 277 3.88 17.01 1.38
N HIS A 278 3.22 17.60 2.36
CA HIS A 278 3.53 18.93 2.86
C HIS A 278 3.85 18.88 4.34
N ALA A 279 4.99 19.48 4.71
CA ALA A 279 5.53 19.60 6.06
C ALA A 279 4.54 20.27 7.04
N ARG A 280 3.57 19.53 7.56
CA ARG A 280 2.76 19.92 8.72
C ARG A 280 3.07 18.98 9.88
N PHE A 281 4.30 19.08 10.33
CA PHE A 281 4.93 18.22 11.33
C PHE A 281 4.46 18.49 12.77
N ARG A 282 3.49 19.39 13.02
CA ARG A 282 3.22 19.82 14.40
C ARG A 282 1.80 20.10 14.82
N GLU A 283 0.82 20.06 13.94
CA GLU A 283 -0.57 20.25 14.38
C GLU A 283 -1.46 19.21 13.74
N TRP A 284 -2.15 18.45 14.56
CA TRP A 284 -3.17 17.46 14.27
C TRP A 284 -4.35 18.06 13.47
N ILE A 285 -4.11 18.54 12.27
CA ILE A 285 -5.17 18.96 11.37
C ILE A 285 -5.21 17.94 10.23
N PHE A 286 -6.04 16.94 10.43
CA PHE A 286 -6.47 15.99 9.41
C PHE A 286 -7.22 16.77 8.31
N GLY A 287 -6.50 17.26 7.32
CA GLY A 287 -7.05 17.89 6.14
C GLY A 287 -6.08 17.70 4.98
N GLY A 288 -6.52 17.01 3.95
CA GLY A 288 -5.73 16.80 2.75
C GLY A 288 -6.11 15.50 2.06
N VAL A 289 -5.76 15.39 0.80
CA VAL A 289 -6.09 14.28 -0.09
C VAL A 289 -5.83 12.91 0.56
N THR A 290 -4.69 12.73 1.24
CA THR A 290 -4.33 11.45 1.88
C THR A 290 -5.32 11.05 2.96
N ALA A 291 -5.68 11.97 3.87
CA ALA A 291 -6.61 11.67 4.95
C ALA A 291 -8.01 11.35 4.42
N ASP A 292 -8.45 12.07 3.38
CA ASP A 292 -9.75 11.83 2.76
C ASP A 292 -9.77 10.50 1.99
N LEU A 293 -8.71 10.15 1.26
CA LEU A 293 -8.58 8.83 0.63
C LEU A 293 -8.59 7.71 1.68
N LEU A 294 -7.87 7.89 2.79
CA LEU A 294 -7.87 6.93 3.89
C LEU A 294 -9.25 6.79 4.55
N ARG A 295 -10.07 7.84 4.58
CA ARG A 295 -11.39 7.79 5.21
C ARG A 295 -12.45 7.14 4.32
N HIS A 296 -12.53 7.50 3.06
CA HIS A 296 -13.72 7.17 2.25
C HIS A 296 -13.47 6.72 0.82
N CYS A 297 -12.20 6.56 0.35
CA CYS A 297 -11.97 6.03 -0.99
C CYS A 297 -12.54 4.59 -1.11
N PRO A 298 -13.47 4.31 -2.05
CA PRO A 298 -14.06 2.97 -2.18
C PRO A 298 -13.16 1.97 -2.89
N LYS A 299 -12.00 2.40 -3.36
CA LYS A 299 -11.02 1.59 -4.10
C LYS A 299 -9.83 1.24 -3.20
N CYS A 300 -9.09 0.20 -3.58
CA CYS A 300 -7.77 -0.03 -3.01
C CYS A 300 -6.86 1.17 -3.29
N CYS A 301 -6.10 1.62 -2.28
CA CYS A 301 -5.18 2.75 -2.42
C CYS A 301 -3.76 2.31 -2.09
N LEU A 302 -2.82 2.48 -3.03
CA LEU A 302 -1.38 2.35 -2.77
C LEU A 302 -0.84 3.73 -2.41
N LEU A 303 -0.31 3.84 -1.21
CA LEU A 303 0.22 5.10 -0.66
C LEU A 303 1.69 4.93 -0.29
N SER A 304 2.52 5.95 -0.58
CA SER A 304 3.92 6.01 -0.17
C SER A 304 4.28 7.37 0.41
N HIS A 305 5.19 7.37 1.38
CA HIS A 305 5.72 8.58 2.02
C HIS A 305 7.25 8.68 1.87
#